data_a46c40772a19ced524d1ad78e835c35a
#
_entry.id   a46c40772a19ced524d1ad78e835c35a
#
_cell.length_a   1.000
_cell.length_b   1.000
_cell.length_c   1.000
_cell.angle_alpha   90.00
_cell.angle_beta   90.00
_cell.angle_gamma   90.00
#
_symmetry.space_group_name_H-M   'P 1'
#
loop_
_entity.id
_entity.type
_entity.pdbx_description
1 polymer ?
#
loop_
_entity_poly.entity_id
_entity_poly.type
_entity_poly.pdbx_seq_one_letter_code
_entity_poly.pdbx_strand_id
1 'polypeptide(L)' 'FFDNIQAGVTYANRPQGATTGAWPGFQPFGGWKGSGSTGKNAGGHYYLPLYMHEQIQTLIV' A
#
# COMPACT_ATOMS: atom_id res chain seq x y z
N PHE A 1 5.06 -4.70 -19.16
CA PHE A 1 4.88 -5.53 -17.97
C PHE A 1 4.13 -4.74 -16.87
N PHE A 2 4.67 -3.61 -16.45
CA PHE A 2 4.06 -2.88 -15.33
C PHE A 2 2.64 -2.41 -15.62
N ASP A 3 2.35 -2.04 -16.85
CA ASP A 3 1.04 -1.49 -17.21
C ASP A 3 -0.05 -2.56 -17.30
N ASN A 4 0.34 -3.81 -17.45
CA ASN A 4 -0.62 -4.89 -17.72
C ASN A 4 -0.74 -5.90 -16.60
N ILE A 5 0.20 -5.95 -15.68
CA ILE A 5 0.18 -6.92 -14.60
C ILE A 5 -0.88 -6.53 -13.57
N GLN A 6 -1.65 -7.51 -13.12
CA GLN A 6 -2.72 -7.29 -12.13
C GLN A 6 -2.25 -7.76 -10.76
N ALA A 7 -1.37 -6.99 -10.17
CA ALA A 7 -0.80 -7.30 -8.86
C ALA A 7 -0.56 -5.99 -8.10
N GLY A 8 -0.68 -6.04 -6.76
CA GLY A 8 -0.53 -4.86 -5.93
C GLY A 8 0.91 -4.42 -5.75
N VAL A 9 1.87 -5.34 -5.87
CA VAL A 9 3.30 -5.04 -5.77
C VAL A 9 3.99 -5.64 -6.97
N THR A 10 4.77 -4.81 -7.65
CA THR A 10 5.56 -5.25 -8.80
C THR A 10 6.96 -4.68 -8.68
N TYR A 11 7.93 -5.41 -9.19
CA TYR A 11 9.30 -4.93 -9.20
C TYR A 11 10.05 -5.55 -10.36
N ALA A 12 11.17 -4.91 -10.70
CA ALA A 12 12.08 -5.41 -11.73
C ALA A 12 13.51 -5.18 -11.26
N ASN A 13 14.40 -6.08 -11.65
CA ASN A 13 15.85 -5.99 -11.41
C ASN A 13 16.24 -5.90 -9.94
N ARG A 14 15.33 -6.28 -9.04
CA ARG A 14 15.63 -6.32 -7.62
C ARG A 14 16.33 -7.63 -7.31
N PRO A 15 17.38 -7.61 -6.46
CA PRO A 15 18.09 -8.83 -6.11
C PRO A 15 17.18 -9.85 -5.44
N GLN A 16 17.50 -11.11 -5.62
CA GLN A 16 16.86 -12.20 -4.92
C GLN A 16 17.02 -12.00 -3.41
N GLY A 17 15.96 -12.26 -2.64
CA GLY A 17 15.97 -12.01 -1.20
C GLY A 17 15.31 -10.72 -0.80
N ALA A 18 14.91 -9.88 -1.75
CA ALA A 18 14.02 -8.75 -1.50
C ALA A 18 12.62 -9.32 -1.34
N THR A 19 12.29 -9.71 -0.13
CA THR A 19 11.23 -10.66 0.16
C THR A 19 9.83 -10.17 -0.17
N THR A 20 9.58 -8.87 -0.06
CA THR A 20 8.23 -8.34 -0.21
C THR A 20 7.97 -7.66 -1.54
N GLY A 21 9.01 -7.31 -2.27
CA GLY A 21 8.86 -6.48 -3.45
C GLY A 21 8.53 -5.02 -3.15
N ALA A 22 8.23 -4.71 -1.91
CA ALA A 22 7.97 -3.34 -1.46
C ALA A 22 8.94 -2.99 -0.34
N TRP A 23 9.52 -1.80 -0.39
CA TRP A 23 10.50 -1.38 0.60
C TRP A 23 9.80 -1.02 1.90
N PRO A 24 10.08 -1.73 3.01
CA PRO A 24 9.38 -1.51 4.28
C PRO A 24 9.50 -0.08 4.78
N GLY A 25 8.40 0.45 5.34
CA GLY A 25 8.37 1.80 5.89
C GLY A 25 8.39 2.90 4.84
N PHE A 26 8.56 2.55 3.60
CA PHE A 26 8.71 3.49 2.50
C PHE A 26 7.65 3.30 1.44
N GLN A 27 7.37 2.06 1.08
CA GLN A 27 6.36 1.73 0.08
C GLN A 27 5.24 0.93 0.74
N PRO A 28 3.98 1.22 0.40
CA PRO A 28 2.88 0.40 0.88
C PRO A 28 2.93 -0.98 0.23
N PHE A 29 2.38 -1.95 0.94
CA PHE A 29 2.27 -3.32 0.47
C PHE A 29 0.81 -3.73 0.50
N GLY A 30 0.34 -4.30 -0.57
CA GLY A 30 -1.03 -4.78 -0.65
C GLY A 30 -1.23 -5.61 -1.89
N GLY A 31 -2.43 -6.13 -2.07
CA GLY A 31 -2.75 -7.00 -3.18
C GLY A 31 -4.02 -6.61 -3.88
N TRP A 32 -4.20 -7.19 -5.05
CA TRP A 32 -5.39 -7.02 -5.85
C TRP A 32 -6.26 -8.28 -5.77
N LYS A 33 -7.47 -8.15 -6.26
CA LYS A 33 -8.41 -9.28 -6.38
C LYS A 33 -8.64 -9.92 -5.00
N GLY A 34 -8.48 -11.22 -4.89
CA GLY A 34 -8.69 -11.93 -3.64
C GLY A 34 -7.62 -11.71 -2.59
N SER A 35 -6.53 -11.06 -2.94
CA SER A 35 -5.44 -10.78 -2.00
C SER A 35 -5.68 -9.53 -1.16
N GLY A 36 -6.59 -8.68 -1.57
CA GLY A 36 -6.89 -7.46 -0.82
C GLY A 36 -7.69 -6.48 -1.64
N SER A 37 -8.30 -5.51 -0.97
CA SER A 37 -9.13 -4.49 -1.60
C SER A 37 -8.37 -3.21 -1.94
N THR A 38 -7.15 -3.07 -1.48
CA THR A 38 -6.33 -1.90 -1.75
C THR A 38 -4.86 -2.28 -1.70
N GLY A 39 -4.04 -1.56 -2.44
CA GLY A 39 -2.58 -1.71 -2.40
C GLY A 39 -1.92 -1.08 -1.18
N LYS A 40 -2.69 -0.62 -0.20
CA LYS A 40 -2.20 0.16 0.94
C LYS A 40 -2.34 -0.57 2.26
N ASN A 41 -2.39 -1.89 2.24
CA ASN A 41 -2.75 -2.68 3.42
C ASN A 41 -1.69 -2.68 4.51
N ALA A 42 -0.42 -2.57 4.17
CA ALA A 42 0.64 -2.67 5.14
C ALA A 42 1.75 -1.69 4.82
N GLY A 43 2.32 -1.09 5.87
CA GLY A 43 3.46 -0.20 5.75
C GLY A 43 3.18 1.08 4.99
N GLY A 44 4.22 1.89 4.80
CA GLY A 44 4.15 3.11 4.04
C GLY A 44 3.34 4.21 4.72
N HIS A 45 3.02 5.23 3.93
CA HIS A 45 2.34 6.42 4.45
C HIS A 45 0.88 6.19 4.83
N TYR A 46 0.29 5.13 4.34
CA TYR A 46 -1.15 4.90 4.48
C TYR A 46 -1.48 3.97 5.64
N TYR A 47 -0.47 3.46 6.33
CA TYR A 47 -0.70 2.39 7.31
C TYR A 47 -1.49 2.88 8.52
N LEU A 48 -1.05 3.95 9.15
CA LEU A 48 -1.75 4.48 10.33
C LEU A 48 -3.17 4.93 10.02
N PRO A 49 -3.43 5.65 8.92
CA PRO A 49 -4.80 6.05 8.60
C PRO A 49 -5.79 4.90 8.47
N LEU A 50 -5.33 3.67 8.19
CA LEU A 50 -6.23 2.51 8.12
C LEU A 50 -6.90 2.20 9.46
N TYR A 51 -6.32 2.66 10.55
CA TYR A 51 -6.84 2.44 11.90
C TYR A 51 -7.55 3.66 12.46
N MET A 52 -7.79 4.66 11.64
CA MET A 52 -8.34 5.94 12.05
C MET A 52 -9.66 6.18 11.34
N HIS A 53 -10.50 7.02 11.95
CA HIS A 53 -11.74 7.45 11.33
C HIS A 53 -11.61 8.90 10.92
N GLU A 54 -11.99 9.21 9.70
CA GLU A 54 -12.04 10.59 9.23
C GLU A 54 -13.19 11.31 9.91
N GLN A 55 -12.94 12.55 10.31
CA GLN A 55 -13.97 13.39 10.87
C GLN A 55 -13.75 14.83 10.41
N ILE A 56 -14.81 15.45 9.95
CA ILE A 56 -14.78 16.85 9.57
C ILE A 56 -15.45 17.64 10.70
N GLN A 57 -14.73 18.61 11.23
CA GLN A 57 -15.22 19.47 12.29
C GLN A 57 -15.22 20.91 11.81
N THR A 58 -16.33 21.59 12.02
CA THR A 58 -16.46 23.01 11.69
C THR A 58 -16.95 23.74 12.94
N LEU A 59 -16.21 24.76 13.35
CA LEU A 59 -16.58 25.60 14.48
C LEU A 59 -16.65 27.05 14.00
N ILE A 60 -17.78 27.67 14.21
CA ILE A 60 -18.00 29.08 13.88
C ILE A 60 -18.18 29.81 15.20
N VAL A 61 -17.28 30.76 15.46
CA VAL A 61 -17.31 31.56 16.68
C VAL A 61 -17.66 33.00 16.40
#